data_6d0f84fa22cff87336c078c22da9d429
#
_entry.id   6d0f84fa22cff87336c078c22da9d429
#
_cell.length_a   1.000
_cell.length_b   1.000
_cell.length_c   1.000
_cell.angle_alpha   90.00
_cell.angle_beta   90.00
_cell.angle_gamma   90.00
#
_symmetry.space_group_name_H-M   'P 1'
#
loop_
_entity.id
_entity.type
_entity.pdbx_description
1 polymer ?
#
loop_
_entity_poly.entity_id
_entity_poly.type
_entity_poly.pdbx_seq_one_letter_code
_entity_poly.pdbx_strand_id
1 'polypeptide(L)'
;MRATDTFVVCRQRANEVQPDLKHFLAAELSQLEKAWPSKLPQGVIHADLFPDNVFFLGNKLSGLIDFYFACTDALAYDVAICLNAWCFESDHSYNVTKGRSLLQAYAQVRSLSDEERHALPLLARGAALRFLLTRLVDWFDVPPGALVRPKDPFEYYRKLRFHQAIKTVRDYGIEG
;
A
#
# COMPACT_ATOMS: atom_id res chain seq x y z
N MET A 1 15.76 8.59 2.12
CA MET A 1 16.46 7.29 1.87
C MET A 1 15.95 6.76 0.53
N ARG A 2 16.82 6.38 -0.40
CA ARG A 2 16.37 5.88 -1.71
C ARG A 2 15.74 4.50 -1.53
N ALA A 3 14.76 4.15 -2.36
CA ALA A 3 14.10 2.82 -2.29
C ALA A 3 15.12 1.66 -2.34
N THR A 4 16.23 1.85 -3.05
CA THR A 4 17.36 0.90 -3.12
C THR A 4 18.03 0.67 -1.76
N ASP A 5 18.22 1.73 -0.96
CA ASP A 5 18.89 1.64 0.34
C ASP A 5 17.99 0.92 1.35
N THR A 6 16.70 1.23 1.34
CA THR A 6 15.68 0.56 2.16
C THR A 6 15.66 -0.94 1.88
N PHE A 7 15.69 -1.32 0.60
CA PHE A 7 15.70 -2.74 0.22
C PHE A 7 16.96 -3.47 0.66
N VAL A 8 18.14 -2.82 0.61
CA VAL A 8 19.41 -3.42 1.05
C VAL A 8 19.35 -3.76 2.55
N VAL A 9 18.91 -2.84 3.40
CA VAL A 9 18.79 -3.06 4.85
C VAL A 9 17.80 -4.20 5.14
N CYS A 10 16.62 -4.17 4.54
CA CYS A 10 15.62 -5.21 4.71
C CYS A 10 16.15 -6.58 4.25
N ARG A 11 16.87 -6.62 3.12
CA ARG A 11 17.45 -7.87 2.60
C ARG A 11 18.48 -8.49 3.54
N GLN A 12 19.27 -7.68 4.24
CA GLN A 12 20.29 -8.20 5.16
C GLN A 12 19.69 -8.77 6.45
N ARG A 13 18.67 -8.11 7.01
CA ARG A 13 18.15 -8.36 8.35
C ARG A 13 16.77 -9.00 8.40
N ALA A 14 16.08 -9.13 7.25
CA ALA A 14 14.69 -9.61 7.23
C ALA A 14 14.47 -10.96 7.93
N ASN A 15 15.46 -11.87 7.84
CA ASN A 15 15.37 -13.18 8.49
C ASN A 15 15.52 -13.12 10.03
N GLU A 16 15.93 -11.98 10.60
CA GLU A 16 15.88 -11.75 12.06
C GLU A 16 14.45 -11.61 12.56
N VAL A 17 13.54 -11.16 11.69
CA VAL A 17 12.13 -10.94 12.00
C VAL A 17 11.30 -12.20 11.76
N GLN A 18 11.53 -12.87 10.62
CA GLN A 18 10.89 -14.13 10.28
C GLN A 18 11.79 -14.96 9.37
N PRO A 19 11.93 -16.28 9.59
CA PRO A 19 12.63 -17.18 8.67
C PRO A 19 12.08 -17.04 7.25
N ASP A 20 12.97 -17.10 6.25
CA ASP A 20 12.67 -16.99 4.82
C ASP A 20 12.08 -15.66 4.33
N LEU A 21 11.90 -14.65 5.18
CA LEU A 21 11.36 -13.36 4.78
C LEU A 21 12.22 -12.68 3.72
N LYS A 22 13.55 -12.80 3.82
CA LYS A 22 14.50 -12.28 2.82
C LYS A 22 14.24 -12.87 1.42
N HIS A 23 14.02 -14.17 1.34
CA HIS A 23 13.75 -14.84 0.07
C HIS A 23 12.38 -14.43 -0.49
N PHE A 24 11.38 -14.38 0.37
CA PHE A 24 10.04 -13.92 0.00
C PHE A 24 10.06 -12.50 -0.58
N LEU A 25 10.71 -11.53 0.09
CA LEU A 25 10.80 -10.14 -0.36
C LEU A 25 11.53 -10.03 -1.70
N ALA A 26 12.62 -10.79 -1.91
CA ALA A 26 13.36 -10.78 -3.15
C ALA A 26 12.54 -11.33 -4.33
N ALA A 27 11.82 -12.44 -4.11
CA ALA A 27 10.96 -13.04 -5.11
C ALA A 27 9.80 -12.10 -5.48
N GLU A 28 9.17 -11.48 -4.47
CA GLU A 28 8.06 -10.55 -4.65
C GLU A 28 8.48 -9.31 -5.45
N LEU A 29 9.61 -8.68 -5.06
CA LEU A 29 10.13 -7.53 -5.77
C LEU A 29 10.42 -7.86 -7.24
N SER A 30 11.08 -8.99 -7.50
CA SER A 30 11.40 -9.41 -8.87
C SER A 30 10.14 -9.64 -9.73
N GLN A 31 9.05 -10.14 -9.14
CA GLN A 31 7.79 -10.30 -9.85
C GLN A 31 7.13 -8.94 -10.15
N LEU A 32 7.11 -8.04 -9.17
CA LEU A 32 6.54 -6.70 -9.34
C LEU A 32 7.32 -5.88 -10.37
N GLU A 33 8.65 -5.89 -10.32
CA GLU A 33 9.50 -5.18 -11.30
C GLU A 33 9.22 -5.61 -12.75
N LYS A 34 9.04 -6.91 -12.99
CA LYS A 34 8.75 -7.45 -14.33
C LYS A 34 7.37 -7.10 -14.85
N ALA A 35 6.39 -6.97 -13.95
CA ALA A 35 4.99 -6.79 -14.30
C ALA A 35 4.50 -5.35 -14.09
N TRP A 36 5.35 -4.43 -13.55
CA TRP A 36 4.93 -3.09 -13.18
C TRP A 36 4.39 -2.30 -14.39
N PRO A 37 3.19 -1.71 -14.27
CA PRO A 37 2.57 -1.02 -15.39
C PRO A 37 3.29 0.30 -15.67
N SER A 38 3.63 0.54 -16.95
CA SER A 38 4.38 1.73 -17.37
C SER A 38 3.56 2.80 -18.10
N LYS A 39 2.29 2.52 -18.41
CA LYS A 39 1.46 3.38 -19.27
C LYS A 39 0.10 3.69 -18.64
N LEU A 40 0.06 3.94 -17.33
CA LEU A 40 -1.16 4.36 -16.66
C LEU A 40 -1.29 5.89 -16.67
N PRO A 41 -2.53 6.42 -16.57
CA PRO A 41 -2.76 7.85 -16.36
C PRO A 41 -2.02 8.33 -15.10
N GLN A 42 -1.24 9.39 -15.26
CA GLN A 42 -0.40 9.97 -14.20
C GLN A 42 -0.93 11.33 -13.76
N GLY A 43 -0.62 11.70 -12.55
CA GLY A 43 -0.90 12.99 -11.95
C GLY A 43 -0.20 13.13 -10.60
N VAL A 44 -0.46 14.23 -9.93
CA VAL A 44 0.03 14.41 -8.55
C VAL A 44 -0.77 13.50 -7.63
N ILE A 45 -0.08 12.65 -6.90
CA ILE A 45 -0.63 11.75 -5.89
C ILE A 45 -0.07 12.11 -4.52
N HIS A 46 -0.83 11.77 -3.46
CA HIS A 46 -0.38 11.95 -2.08
C HIS A 46 0.66 10.90 -1.68
N ALA A 47 0.50 9.69 -2.17
CA ALA A 47 1.34 8.51 -1.96
C ALA A 47 1.48 8.04 -0.49
N ASP A 48 0.70 8.63 0.45
CA ASP A 48 0.67 8.23 1.88
C ASP A 48 -0.68 8.55 2.52
N LEU A 49 -1.80 8.32 1.80
CA LEU A 49 -3.15 8.70 2.23
C LEU A 49 -3.73 7.70 3.24
N PHE A 50 -3.18 7.73 4.45
CA PHE A 50 -3.64 6.98 5.61
C PHE A 50 -4.72 7.72 6.39
N PRO A 51 -5.52 7.02 7.23
CA PRO A 51 -6.48 7.66 8.14
C PRO A 51 -5.87 8.77 9.00
N ASP A 52 -4.63 8.60 9.44
CA ASP A 52 -3.91 9.56 10.29
C ASP A 52 -3.61 10.89 9.56
N ASN A 53 -3.64 10.88 8.22
CA ASN A 53 -3.36 12.05 7.36
C ASN A 53 -4.62 12.72 6.83
N VAL A 54 -5.81 12.27 7.26
CA VAL A 54 -7.11 12.76 6.78
C VAL A 54 -7.95 13.25 7.94
N PHE A 55 -8.36 14.51 7.90
CA PHE A 55 -9.15 15.14 8.94
C PHE A 55 -10.61 15.35 8.51
N PHE A 56 -11.50 15.05 9.44
CA PHE A 56 -12.92 15.28 9.28
C PHE A 56 -13.46 16.24 10.35
N LEU A 57 -14.37 17.12 9.96
CA LEU A 57 -15.20 17.89 10.87
C LEU A 57 -16.63 17.38 10.76
N GLY A 58 -17.06 16.59 11.73
CA GLY A 58 -18.27 15.78 11.57
C GLY A 58 -18.10 14.80 10.40
N ASN A 59 -19.01 14.86 9.42
CA ASN A 59 -18.98 14.00 8.23
C ASN A 59 -18.34 14.66 6.99
N LYS A 60 -17.69 15.82 7.16
CA LYS A 60 -17.08 16.56 6.05
C LYS A 60 -15.56 16.46 6.13
N LEU A 61 -14.93 16.13 5.01
CA LEU A 61 -13.49 16.25 4.86
C LEU A 61 -13.07 17.71 5.13
N SER A 62 -12.18 17.94 6.08
CA SER A 62 -11.72 19.27 6.48
C SER A 62 -10.25 19.53 6.17
N GLY A 63 -9.44 18.49 5.97
CA GLY A 63 -8.04 18.67 5.64
C GLY A 63 -7.32 17.37 5.32
N LEU A 64 -6.25 17.53 4.55
CA LEU A 64 -5.22 16.52 4.29
C LEU A 64 -3.89 17.08 4.74
N ILE A 65 -3.04 16.26 5.33
CA ILE A 65 -1.69 16.63 5.79
C ILE A 65 -0.66 15.59 5.34
N ASP A 66 0.60 15.89 5.59
CA ASP A 66 1.74 15.01 5.35
C ASP A 66 1.95 14.66 3.87
N PHE A 67 2.15 15.69 3.07
CA PHE A 67 2.48 15.59 1.64
C PHE A 67 3.96 15.26 1.37
N TYR A 68 4.70 14.75 2.36
CA TYR A 68 6.14 14.49 2.23
C TYR A 68 6.47 13.50 1.11
N PHE A 69 5.59 12.52 0.87
CA PHE A 69 5.73 11.53 -0.19
C PHE A 69 5.02 11.90 -1.50
N ALA A 70 4.34 13.05 -1.55
CA ALA A 70 3.61 13.47 -2.73
C ALA A 70 4.53 13.55 -3.95
N CYS A 71 4.09 12.99 -5.06
CA CYS A 71 4.87 12.89 -6.30
C CYS A 71 3.96 12.79 -7.52
N THR A 72 4.56 12.85 -8.71
CA THR A 72 3.85 12.50 -9.95
C THR A 72 4.01 11.01 -10.20
N ASP A 73 2.89 10.28 -10.18
CA ASP A 73 2.84 8.83 -10.43
C ASP A 73 1.45 8.44 -10.96
N ALA A 74 1.23 7.14 -11.18
CA ALA A 74 -0.07 6.61 -11.61
C ALA A 74 -1.18 6.99 -10.60
N LEU A 75 -2.25 7.63 -11.07
CA LEU A 75 -3.38 8.03 -10.21
C LEU A 75 -4.01 6.82 -9.49
N ALA A 76 -4.08 5.67 -10.17
CA ALA A 76 -4.57 4.42 -9.58
C ALA A 76 -3.67 3.89 -8.44
N TYR A 77 -2.42 4.36 -8.32
CA TYR A 77 -1.54 3.95 -7.22
C TYR A 77 -1.98 4.55 -5.88
N ASP A 78 -2.48 5.79 -5.85
CA ASP A 78 -3.08 6.35 -4.64
C ASP A 78 -4.34 5.58 -4.20
N VAL A 79 -5.16 5.15 -5.17
CA VAL A 79 -6.31 4.27 -4.89
C VAL A 79 -5.85 2.94 -4.28
N ALA A 80 -4.78 2.36 -4.81
CA ALA A 80 -4.20 1.12 -4.30
C ALA A 80 -3.66 1.28 -2.86
N ILE A 81 -3.06 2.43 -2.54
CA ILE A 81 -2.64 2.79 -1.17
C ILE A 81 -3.85 2.90 -0.26
N CYS A 82 -4.92 3.57 -0.71
CA CYS A 82 -6.16 3.69 0.07
C CYS A 82 -6.82 2.32 0.34
N LEU A 83 -6.83 1.39 -0.63
CA LEU A 83 -7.31 0.03 -0.38
C LEU A 83 -6.56 -0.65 0.76
N ASN A 84 -5.23 -0.49 0.80
CA ASN A 84 -4.39 -1.02 1.88
C ASN A 84 -4.63 -0.33 3.23
N ALA A 85 -4.82 0.99 3.23
CA ALA A 85 -4.87 1.79 4.45
C ALA A 85 -6.26 1.80 5.11
N TRP A 86 -7.34 1.71 4.33
CA TRP A 86 -8.72 1.94 4.79
C TRP A 86 -9.62 0.72 4.76
N CYS A 87 -9.26 -0.31 3.96
CA CYS A 87 -10.17 -1.40 3.66
C CYS A 87 -9.84 -2.71 4.39
N PHE A 88 -8.94 -2.67 5.38
CA PHE A 88 -8.66 -3.80 6.25
C PHE A 88 -9.18 -3.54 7.66
N GLU A 89 -9.65 -4.59 8.32
CA GLU A 89 -10.09 -4.57 9.71
C GLU A 89 -8.91 -4.78 10.68
N SER A 90 -9.16 -4.65 11.99
CA SER A 90 -8.14 -4.83 13.02
C SER A 90 -7.57 -6.25 13.10
N ASP A 91 -8.31 -7.24 12.62
CA ASP A 91 -7.86 -8.63 12.48
C ASP A 91 -7.08 -8.88 11.18
N HIS A 92 -6.84 -7.82 10.40
CA HIS A 92 -6.19 -7.83 9.09
C HIS A 92 -6.99 -8.51 7.97
N SER A 93 -8.26 -8.80 8.16
CA SER A 93 -9.15 -9.24 7.09
C SER A 93 -9.53 -8.06 6.18
N TYR A 94 -9.64 -8.33 4.88
CA TYR A 94 -10.10 -7.32 3.93
C TYR A 94 -11.61 -7.15 4.01
N ASN A 95 -12.07 -5.91 4.17
CA ASN A 95 -13.49 -5.56 4.18
C ASN A 95 -13.95 -5.19 2.77
N VAL A 96 -14.60 -6.13 2.10
CA VAL A 96 -15.14 -5.96 0.73
C VAL A 96 -16.13 -4.78 0.65
N THR A 97 -16.91 -4.53 1.69
CA THR A 97 -17.85 -3.40 1.72
C THR A 97 -17.16 -2.07 1.72
N LYS A 98 -16.09 -1.92 2.53
CA LYS A 98 -15.24 -0.71 2.53
C LYS A 98 -14.56 -0.52 1.18
N GLY A 99 -13.98 -1.60 0.61
CA GLY A 99 -13.35 -1.54 -0.70
C GLY A 99 -14.30 -1.13 -1.81
N ARG A 100 -15.50 -1.71 -1.83
CA ARG A 100 -16.57 -1.33 -2.76
C ARG A 100 -16.94 0.14 -2.62
N SER A 101 -17.19 0.60 -1.41
CA SER A 101 -17.57 1.99 -1.14
C SER A 101 -16.50 2.98 -1.58
N LEU A 102 -15.23 2.69 -1.30
CA LEU A 102 -14.09 3.51 -1.71
C LEU A 102 -14.00 3.60 -3.23
N LEU A 103 -14.02 2.47 -3.92
CA LEU A 103 -13.90 2.42 -5.38
C LEU A 103 -15.09 3.05 -6.10
N GLN A 104 -16.31 2.86 -5.59
CA GLN A 104 -17.51 3.50 -6.12
C GLN A 104 -17.48 5.02 -5.91
N ALA A 105 -17.08 5.49 -4.72
CA ALA A 105 -16.96 6.92 -4.46
C ALA A 105 -15.87 7.56 -5.34
N TYR A 106 -14.74 6.90 -5.53
CA TYR A 106 -13.72 7.37 -6.46
C TYR A 106 -14.25 7.48 -7.89
N ALA A 107 -14.99 6.47 -8.35
CA ALA A 107 -15.53 6.43 -9.70
C ALA A 107 -16.58 7.55 -9.97
N GLN A 108 -17.22 8.10 -8.94
CA GLN A 108 -18.13 9.26 -9.08
C GLN A 108 -17.37 10.54 -9.47
N VAL A 109 -16.09 10.65 -9.12
CA VAL A 109 -15.25 11.81 -9.43
C VAL A 109 -14.39 11.54 -10.66
N ARG A 110 -13.81 10.35 -10.73
CA ARG A 110 -12.95 9.91 -11.82
C ARG A 110 -13.07 8.40 -12.01
N SER A 111 -13.55 7.97 -13.17
CA SER A 111 -13.60 6.55 -13.51
C SER A 111 -12.21 6.00 -13.76
N LEU A 112 -11.94 4.80 -13.23
CA LEU A 112 -10.75 4.04 -13.59
C LEU A 112 -10.90 3.52 -15.03
N SER A 113 -9.85 3.66 -15.84
CA SER A 113 -9.80 3.03 -17.17
C SER A 113 -9.70 1.50 -17.02
N ASP A 114 -9.89 0.78 -18.11
CA ASP A 114 -9.76 -0.68 -18.10
C ASP A 114 -8.33 -1.11 -17.76
N GLU A 115 -7.33 -0.38 -18.26
CA GLU A 115 -5.93 -0.63 -17.93
C GLU A 115 -5.66 -0.40 -16.42
N GLU A 116 -6.23 0.65 -15.82
CA GLU A 116 -6.12 0.91 -14.40
C GLU A 116 -6.81 -0.18 -13.58
N ARG A 117 -7.99 -0.63 -14.00
CA ARG A 117 -8.70 -1.74 -13.34
C ARG A 117 -7.88 -3.04 -13.36
N HIS A 118 -7.29 -3.36 -14.51
CA HIS A 118 -6.41 -4.53 -14.63
C HIS A 118 -5.14 -4.41 -13.80
N ALA A 119 -4.57 -3.22 -13.69
CA ALA A 119 -3.36 -2.96 -12.94
C ALA A 119 -3.58 -2.86 -11.42
N LEU A 120 -4.80 -2.54 -10.96
CA LEU A 120 -5.08 -2.23 -9.55
C LEU A 120 -4.64 -3.33 -8.57
N PRO A 121 -4.85 -4.64 -8.83
CA PRO A 121 -4.33 -5.69 -7.95
C PRO A 121 -2.80 -5.66 -7.82
N LEU A 122 -2.09 -5.43 -8.91
CA LEU A 122 -0.63 -5.34 -8.91
C LEU A 122 -0.14 -4.09 -8.19
N LEU A 123 -0.80 -2.95 -8.38
CA LEU A 123 -0.51 -1.70 -7.69
C LEU A 123 -0.74 -1.83 -6.18
N ALA A 124 -1.85 -2.47 -5.75
CA ALA A 124 -2.15 -2.71 -4.34
C ALA A 124 -1.12 -3.65 -3.68
N ARG A 125 -0.67 -4.66 -4.42
CA ARG A 125 0.40 -5.57 -4.03
C ARG A 125 1.73 -4.82 -3.88
N GLY A 126 2.08 -3.93 -4.83
CA GLY A 126 3.27 -3.09 -4.76
C GLY A 126 3.23 -2.08 -3.61
N ALA A 127 2.06 -1.46 -3.36
CA ALA A 127 1.87 -0.59 -2.21
C ALA A 127 2.07 -1.35 -0.89
N ALA A 128 1.50 -2.56 -0.76
CA ALA A 128 1.70 -3.39 0.42
C ALA A 128 3.18 -3.74 0.64
N LEU A 129 3.92 -4.09 -0.43
CA LEU A 129 5.36 -4.34 -0.32
C LEU A 129 6.13 -3.10 0.11
N ARG A 130 5.84 -1.92 -0.47
CA ARG A 130 6.47 -0.66 -0.08
C ARG A 130 6.33 -0.41 1.43
N PHE A 131 5.11 -0.50 1.95
CA PHE A 131 4.87 -0.24 3.38
C PHE A 131 5.42 -1.33 4.30
N LEU A 132 5.45 -2.59 3.85
CA LEU A 132 6.16 -3.66 4.56
C LEU A 132 7.65 -3.32 4.71
N LEU A 133 8.31 -2.90 3.62
CA LEU A 133 9.73 -2.54 3.63
C LEU A 133 10.01 -1.32 4.51
N THR A 134 9.18 -0.27 4.42
CA THR A 134 9.31 0.92 5.26
C THR A 134 9.21 0.56 6.74
N ARG A 135 8.19 -0.22 7.12
CA ARG A 135 8.00 -0.66 8.52
C ARG A 135 9.11 -1.57 9.02
N LEU A 136 9.70 -2.40 8.15
CA LEU A 136 10.88 -3.21 8.52
C LEU A 136 12.09 -2.32 8.81
N VAL A 137 12.30 -1.26 8.05
CA VAL A 137 13.38 -0.29 8.35
C VAL A 137 13.12 0.36 9.71
N ASP A 138 11.93 0.90 9.92
CA ASP A 138 11.57 1.53 11.20
C ASP A 138 11.72 0.55 12.38
N TRP A 139 11.39 -0.73 12.16
CA TRP A 139 11.54 -1.79 13.16
C TRP A 139 12.98 -2.04 13.56
N PHE A 140 13.91 -1.95 12.58
CA PHE A 140 15.33 -2.17 12.82
C PHE A 140 16.06 -0.96 13.36
N ASP A 141 15.56 0.26 13.09
CA ASP A 141 16.22 1.52 13.40
C ASP A 141 15.68 2.18 14.67
N VAL A 142 15.01 1.44 15.56
CA VAL A 142 14.50 1.97 16.84
C VAL A 142 15.64 2.42 17.73
N PRO A 143 15.77 3.71 18.04
CA PRO A 143 16.81 4.19 18.95
C PRO A 143 16.56 3.69 20.38
N PRO A 144 17.62 3.42 21.17
CA PRO A 144 17.47 3.11 22.58
C PRO A 144 16.71 4.23 23.32
N GLY A 145 15.65 3.86 24.05
CA GLY A 145 14.83 4.81 24.80
C GLY A 145 13.74 5.51 23.98
N ALA A 146 13.48 5.09 22.75
CA ALA A 146 12.37 5.63 21.93
C ALA A 146 11.03 5.44 22.64
N LEU A 147 10.26 6.53 22.76
CA LEU A 147 8.90 6.50 23.34
C LEU A 147 7.87 5.94 22.35
N VAL A 148 8.13 6.05 21.04
CA VAL A 148 7.25 5.57 19.98
C VAL A 148 7.66 4.15 19.60
N ARG A 149 6.72 3.22 19.67
CA ARG A 149 6.93 1.86 19.14
C ARG A 149 6.71 1.84 17.65
N PRO A 150 7.60 1.20 16.86
CA PRO A 150 7.38 1.05 15.43
C PRO A 150 6.11 0.24 15.16
N LYS A 151 5.42 0.56 14.07
CA LYS A 151 4.24 -0.20 13.62
C LYS A 151 4.66 -1.62 13.22
N ASP A 152 3.82 -2.62 13.53
CA ASP A 152 4.09 -4.02 13.20
C ASP A 152 4.24 -4.22 11.67
N PRO A 153 5.40 -4.67 11.18
CA PRO A 153 5.58 -4.95 9.76
C PRO A 153 4.71 -6.11 9.25
N PHE A 154 4.33 -7.05 10.15
CA PHE A 154 3.50 -8.20 9.77
C PHE A 154 2.08 -7.83 9.37
N GLU A 155 1.56 -6.68 9.76
CA GLU A 155 0.31 -6.17 9.22
C GLU A 155 0.39 -6.08 7.69
N TYR A 156 1.45 -5.45 7.15
CA TYR A 156 1.62 -5.33 5.71
C TYR A 156 2.08 -6.61 5.01
N TYR A 157 2.75 -7.50 5.71
CA TYR A 157 3.01 -8.84 5.21
C TYR A 157 1.68 -9.60 4.94
N ARG A 158 0.72 -9.55 5.87
CA ARG A 158 -0.60 -10.18 5.70
C ARG A 158 -1.40 -9.53 4.56
N LYS A 159 -1.41 -8.20 4.46
CA LYS A 159 -2.03 -7.46 3.35
C LYS A 159 -1.42 -7.84 2.00
N LEU A 160 -0.09 -7.93 1.94
CA LEU A 160 0.61 -8.38 0.74
C LEU A 160 0.19 -9.80 0.34
N ARG A 161 0.12 -10.73 1.30
CA ARG A 161 -0.36 -12.11 1.07
C ARG A 161 -1.80 -12.14 0.56
N PHE A 162 -2.67 -11.29 1.09
CA PHE A 162 -4.03 -11.12 0.57
C PHE A 162 -3.99 -10.67 -0.89
N HIS A 163 -3.26 -9.60 -1.22
CA HIS A 163 -3.20 -9.08 -2.59
C HIS A 163 -2.56 -10.06 -3.59
N GLN A 164 -1.68 -10.95 -3.15
CA GLN A 164 -1.16 -12.03 -4.01
C GLN A 164 -2.26 -13.01 -4.48
N ALA A 165 -3.32 -13.17 -3.71
CA ALA A 165 -4.46 -14.02 -4.05
C ALA A 165 -5.49 -13.33 -4.96
N ILE A 166 -5.48 -11.98 -5.01
CA ILE A 166 -6.40 -11.17 -5.82
C ILE A 166 -6.03 -11.30 -7.30
N LYS A 167 -7.04 -11.54 -8.14
CA LYS A 167 -6.86 -11.68 -9.59
C LYS A 167 -7.47 -10.53 -10.38
N THR A 168 -8.56 -9.98 -9.88
CA THR A 168 -9.33 -8.94 -10.58
C THR A 168 -9.88 -7.92 -9.58
N VAL A 169 -10.31 -6.76 -10.08
CA VAL A 169 -10.98 -5.73 -9.27
C VAL A 169 -12.29 -6.21 -8.63
N ARG A 170 -12.89 -7.28 -9.16
CA ARG A 170 -14.11 -7.88 -8.57
C ARG A 170 -13.85 -8.40 -7.17
N ASP A 171 -12.65 -8.89 -6.93
CA ASP A 171 -12.25 -9.39 -5.60
C ASP A 171 -12.16 -8.26 -4.57
N TYR A 172 -12.08 -6.99 -5.01
CA TYR A 172 -12.21 -5.79 -4.16
C TYR A 172 -13.65 -5.32 -3.96
N GLY A 173 -14.62 -5.97 -4.61
CA GLY A 173 -16.05 -5.74 -4.41
C GLY A 173 -16.74 -4.88 -5.47
N ILE A 174 -16.11 -4.53 -6.58
CA ILE A 174 -16.77 -3.88 -7.71
C ILE A 174 -16.97 -4.84 -8.88
N GLU A 175 -18.09 -4.66 -9.57
CA GLU A 175 -18.33 -5.34 -10.83
C GLU A 175 -17.39 -4.78 -11.90
N GLY A 176 -16.84 -5.67 -12.72
CA GLY A 176 -15.86 -5.33 -13.77
C GLY A 176 -16.53 -4.69 -14.98
#